data_ce5b41c309a2f3a1bb02c1ee07ea6d2e
#
_entry.id   ce5b41c309a2f3a1bb02c1ee07ea6d2e
#
_cell.length_a   1.000
_cell.length_b   1.000
_cell.length_c   1.000
_cell.angle_alpha   90.00
_cell.angle_beta   90.00
_cell.angle_gamma   90.00
#
_symmetry.space_group_name_H-M   'P 1'
#
loop_
_entity.id
_entity.type
_entity.pdbx_description
1 polymer ?
#
loop_
_entity_poly.entity_id
_entity_poly.type
_entity_poly.pdbx_seq_one_letter_code
_entity_poly.pdbx_strand_id
1 'polypeptide(L)'
;MISVKDVWKKYDQNEVLKGLSIEIKSSETIVILGRSGVGKSVLLKHIIGITKPDSGSIEVDGTDVTKLHGEKLTEITKNMGMLFQGAALFDSMNIEDNVGFYLSQHRDDKTGNWHPKKEIKERVDYALELVGLEGVQKKMPSELSGGMKKRAALARLIVYRPSYLLYDEPTTGLDPITAMQINELIVKTQQELKPTSIVVTHDIISALFVADRLALHKDGKIAYVDTPDNFLKIEDPVIEFLRKTISEDPRTFRQRHYVGTN
;
A
#
# COMPACT_ATOMS: atom_id res chain seq x y z
N MET A 1 3.86 -15.34 0.66
CA MET A 1 4.94 -14.81 1.54
C MET A 1 5.93 -14.02 0.71
N ILE A 2 6.40 -12.85 1.18
CA ILE A 2 7.44 -12.05 0.52
C ILE A 2 8.66 -11.96 1.43
N SER A 3 9.86 -12.22 0.88
CA SER A 3 11.12 -12.11 1.60
C SER A 3 12.05 -11.15 0.86
N VAL A 4 12.44 -10.08 1.51
CA VAL A 4 13.40 -9.08 1.02
C VAL A 4 14.70 -9.29 1.77
N LYS A 5 15.82 -9.52 1.06
CA LYS A 5 17.11 -9.86 1.66
C LYS A 5 18.21 -8.95 1.14
N ASP A 6 18.80 -8.18 2.04
CA ASP A 6 19.98 -7.33 1.82
C ASP A 6 19.85 -6.45 0.55
N VAL A 7 18.69 -5.80 0.38
CA VAL A 7 18.38 -5.00 -0.80
C VAL A 7 19.04 -3.63 -0.70
N TRP A 8 19.81 -3.30 -1.75
CA TRP A 8 20.47 -2.01 -1.94
C TRP A 8 19.91 -1.29 -3.15
N LYS A 9 19.74 0.02 -3.01
CA LYS A 9 19.35 0.89 -4.13
C LYS A 9 19.92 2.28 -3.97
N LYS A 10 20.59 2.73 -5.05
CA LYS A 10 21.15 4.06 -5.20
C LYS A 10 20.55 4.77 -6.40
N TYR A 11 20.29 6.05 -6.26
CA TYR A 11 19.96 6.96 -7.35
C TYR A 11 21.00 8.09 -7.34
N ASP A 12 21.79 8.20 -8.40
CA ASP A 12 22.94 9.11 -8.49
C ASP A 12 23.88 8.92 -7.29
N GLN A 13 24.03 9.93 -6.43
CA GLN A 13 24.86 9.87 -5.23
C GLN A 13 24.06 9.50 -3.95
N ASN A 14 22.75 9.32 -4.06
CA ASN A 14 21.90 9.07 -2.90
C ASN A 14 21.59 7.58 -2.73
N GLU A 15 22.10 6.97 -1.68
CA GLU A 15 21.76 5.60 -1.28
C GLU A 15 20.41 5.62 -0.53
N VAL A 16 19.38 5.05 -1.19
CA VAL A 16 18.00 5.06 -0.69
C VAL A 16 17.69 3.81 0.12
N LEU A 17 18.13 2.63 -0.34
CA LEU A 17 18.06 1.37 0.43
C LEU A 17 19.49 0.88 0.68
N LYS A 18 19.78 0.47 1.93
CA LYS A 18 21.13 0.20 2.42
C LYS A 18 21.22 -1.18 3.09
N GLY A 19 20.97 -2.24 2.33
CA GLY A 19 20.93 -3.60 2.86
C GLY A 19 19.62 -3.86 3.62
N LEU A 20 18.50 -3.37 3.06
CA LEU A 20 17.18 -3.53 3.67
C LEU A 20 16.75 -5.00 3.61
N SER A 21 16.33 -5.52 4.76
CA SER A 21 15.78 -6.88 4.87
C SER A 21 14.48 -6.85 5.65
N ILE A 22 13.45 -7.56 5.14
CA ILE A 22 12.17 -7.72 5.81
C ILE A 22 11.46 -8.97 5.29
N GLU A 23 10.75 -9.67 6.18
CA GLU A 23 9.88 -10.79 5.86
C GLU A 23 8.41 -10.40 6.09
N ILE A 24 7.58 -10.61 5.07
CA ILE A 24 6.13 -10.35 5.06
C ILE A 24 5.42 -11.71 5.00
N LYS A 25 4.67 -12.01 6.06
CA LYS A 25 3.94 -13.28 6.18
C LYS A 25 2.70 -13.27 5.28
N SER A 26 2.25 -14.46 4.90
CA SER A 26 1.02 -14.58 4.12
C SER A 26 -0.19 -14.11 4.92
N SER A 27 -1.11 -13.43 4.22
CA SER A 27 -2.38 -12.93 4.78
C SER A 27 -2.24 -11.99 5.98
N GLU A 28 -1.09 -11.34 6.15
CA GLU A 28 -0.94 -10.24 7.11
C GLU A 28 -0.97 -8.87 6.42
N THR A 29 -1.32 -7.86 7.17
CA THR A 29 -1.08 -6.45 6.83
C THR A 29 0.14 -5.96 7.60
N ILE A 30 1.28 -5.79 6.91
CA ILE A 30 2.44 -5.13 7.49
C ILE A 30 2.46 -3.66 7.09
N VAL A 31 2.69 -2.78 8.06
CA VAL A 31 2.83 -1.35 7.79
C VAL A 31 4.28 -0.93 7.99
N ILE A 32 4.86 -0.31 6.97
CA ILE A 32 6.21 0.23 7.00
C ILE A 32 6.13 1.73 7.25
N LEU A 33 6.41 2.11 8.48
CA LEU A 33 6.49 3.49 8.93
C LEU A 33 7.86 4.10 8.61
N GLY A 34 7.87 5.37 8.22
CA GLY A 34 9.10 6.12 8.03
C GLY A 34 8.86 7.53 7.51
N ARG A 35 9.83 8.41 7.64
CA ARG A 35 9.74 9.79 7.14
C ARG A 35 9.54 9.82 5.62
N SER A 36 9.01 10.95 5.10
CA SER A 36 8.92 11.14 3.65
C SER A 36 10.32 11.12 3.02
N GLY A 37 10.45 10.49 1.84
CA GLY A 37 11.70 10.45 1.08
C GLY A 37 12.71 9.37 1.52
N VAL A 38 12.45 8.55 2.54
CA VAL A 38 13.41 7.53 3.01
C VAL A 38 13.47 6.26 2.14
N GLY A 39 12.66 6.16 1.08
CA GLY A 39 12.71 5.00 0.16
C GLY A 39 11.55 4.01 0.29
N LYS A 40 10.50 4.29 1.06
CA LYS A 40 9.35 3.38 1.23
C LYS A 40 8.69 2.99 -0.10
N SER A 41 8.36 3.97 -0.94
CA SER A 41 7.78 3.74 -2.28
C SER A 41 8.75 3.04 -3.24
N VAL A 42 10.06 3.23 -3.03
CA VAL A 42 11.10 2.54 -3.80
C VAL A 42 11.07 1.04 -3.49
N LEU A 43 10.94 0.67 -2.22
CA LEU A 43 10.79 -0.73 -1.81
C LEU A 43 9.56 -1.37 -2.47
N LEU A 44 8.39 -0.73 -2.43
CA LEU A 44 7.19 -1.24 -3.09
C LEU A 44 7.39 -1.47 -4.60
N LYS A 45 8.03 -0.51 -5.28
CA LYS A 45 8.34 -0.62 -6.72
C LYS A 45 9.30 -1.77 -7.04
N HIS A 46 10.18 -2.12 -6.11
CA HIS A 46 11.06 -3.29 -6.28
C HIS A 46 10.29 -4.59 -6.06
N ILE A 47 9.40 -4.66 -5.06
CA ILE A 47 8.57 -5.84 -4.78
C ILE A 47 7.66 -6.16 -5.97
N ILE A 48 6.99 -5.15 -6.56
CA ILE A 48 6.11 -5.36 -7.72
C ILE A 48 6.88 -5.47 -9.06
N GLY A 49 8.21 -5.33 -9.04
CA GLY A 49 9.04 -5.50 -10.22
C GLY A 49 9.07 -4.32 -11.20
N ILE A 50 8.53 -3.14 -10.82
CA ILE A 50 8.59 -1.91 -11.67
C ILE A 50 10.04 -1.45 -11.83
N THR A 51 10.84 -1.56 -10.76
CA THR A 51 12.27 -1.26 -10.77
C THR A 51 13.05 -2.39 -10.13
N LYS A 52 14.34 -2.52 -10.46
CA LYS A 52 15.22 -3.53 -9.85
C LYS A 52 16.16 -2.92 -8.82
N PRO A 53 16.47 -3.64 -7.73
CA PRO A 53 17.53 -3.25 -6.82
C PRO A 53 18.90 -3.35 -7.51
N ASP A 54 19.91 -2.69 -6.93
CA ASP A 54 21.28 -2.75 -7.41
C ASP A 54 21.96 -4.03 -6.91
N SER A 55 21.58 -4.51 -5.71
CA SER A 55 21.97 -5.81 -5.16
C SER A 55 20.96 -6.31 -4.13
N GLY A 56 21.13 -7.55 -3.67
CA GLY A 56 20.18 -8.25 -2.82
C GLY A 56 19.15 -9.03 -3.63
N SER A 57 18.16 -9.61 -2.94
CA SER A 57 17.09 -10.40 -3.57
C SER A 57 15.73 -10.10 -2.98
N ILE A 58 14.69 -10.30 -3.80
CA ILE A 58 13.29 -10.24 -3.38
C ILE A 58 12.61 -11.51 -3.85
N GLU A 59 12.16 -12.32 -2.92
CA GLU A 59 11.46 -13.56 -3.20
C GLU A 59 9.97 -13.40 -2.93
N VAL A 60 9.14 -13.82 -3.88
CA VAL A 60 7.68 -13.91 -3.77
C VAL A 60 7.30 -15.36 -3.92
N ASP A 61 6.72 -15.95 -2.88
CA ASP A 61 6.40 -17.38 -2.82
C ASP A 61 7.55 -18.30 -3.25
N GLY A 62 8.79 -17.95 -2.79
CA GLY A 62 10.01 -18.70 -3.08
C GLY A 62 10.64 -18.40 -4.44
N THR A 63 10.05 -17.52 -5.25
CA THR A 63 10.59 -17.13 -6.55
C THR A 63 11.28 -15.77 -6.46
N ASP A 64 12.57 -15.70 -6.83
CA ASP A 64 13.35 -14.46 -6.83
C ASP A 64 12.96 -13.58 -8.03
N VAL A 65 12.13 -12.56 -7.77
CA VAL A 65 11.62 -11.64 -8.80
C VAL A 65 12.69 -10.68 -9.33
N THR A 66 13.80 -10.49 -8.62
CA THR A 66 14.89 -9.60 -9.07
C THR A 66 15.61 -10.14 -10.31
N LYS A 67 15.60 -11.46 -10.50
CA LYS A 67 16.19 -12.16 -11.63
C LYS A 67 15.26 -12.35 -12.82
N LEU A 68 13.95 -12.10 -12.62
CA LEU A 68 12.95 -12.30 -13.66
C LEU A 68 12.82 -11.09 -14.59
N HIS A 69 12.40 -11.33 -15.84
CA HIS A 69 12.13 -10.33 -16.86
C HIS A 69 10.95 -10.77 -17.74
N GLY A 70 10.32 -9.80 -18.42
CA GLY A 70 9.25 -10.06 -19.39
C GLY A 70 8.13 -10.93 -18.83
N GLU A 71 7.67 -11.91 -19.60
CA GLU A 71 6.53 -12.77 -19.25
C GLU A 71 6.68 -13.47 -17.90
N LYS A 72 7.89 -13.95 -17.55
CA LYS A 72 8.12 -14.62 -16.27
C LYS A 72 7.91 -13.70 -15.07
N LEU A 73 8.29 -12.43 -15.18
CA LEU A 73 8.04 -11.44 -14.14
C LEU A 73 6.53 -11.12 -14.08
N THR A 74 5.90 -10.91 -15.23
CA THR A 74 4.47 -10.64 -15.32
C THR A 74 3.64 -11.76 -14.70
N GLU A 75 4.02 -13.04 -14.88
CA GLU A 75 3.32 -14.19 -14.29
C GLU A 75 3.25 -14.13 -12.76
N ILE A 76 4.30 -13.63 -12.11
CA ILE A 76 4.30 -13.45 -10.65
C ILE A 76 3.55 -12.18 -10.25
N THR A 77 3.80 -11.06 -10.95
CA THR A 77 3.30 -9.74 -10.56
C THR A 77 1.83 -9.50 -10.94
N LYS A 78 1.24 -10.30 -11.85
CA LYS A 78 -0.19 -10.21 -12.18
C LYS A 78 -1.12 -10.41 -10.97
N ASN A 79 -0.65 -11.14 -9.95
CA ASN A 79 -1.38 -11.37 -8.70
C ASN A 79 -1.12 -10.27 -7.64
N MET A 80 -0.44 -9.19 -8.01
CA MET A 80 -0.14 -8.07 -7.16
C MET A 80 -0.93 -6.83 -7.60
N GLY A 81 -1.54 -6.14 -6.66
CA GLY A 81 -2.16 -4.84 -6.87
C GLY A 81 -1.40 -3.74 -6.15
N MET A 82 -1.25 -2.58 -6.77
CA MET A 82 -0.62 -1.42 -6.14
C MET A 82 -1.52 -0.19 -6.19
N LEU A 83 -1.88 0.35 -5.03
CA LEU A 83 -2.51 1.65 -4.89
C LEU A 83 -1.42 2.71 -4.78
N PHE A 84 -1.29 3.53 -5.82
CA PHE A 84 -0.36 4.65 -5.85
C PHE A 84 -0.89 5.85 -5.08
N GLN A 85 -0.01 6.70 -4.57
CA GLN A 85 -0.35 7.92 -3.84
C GLN A 85 -1.34 8.81 -4.63
N GLY A 86 -1.21 8.92 -5.94
CA GLY A 86 -2.06 9.71 -6.83
C GLY A 86 -3.30 8.98 -7.39
N ALA A 87 -3.69 7.81 -6.83
CA ALA A 87 -4.76 6.94 -7.33
C ALA A 87 -4.52 6.34 -8.74
N ALA A 88 -3.86 7.03 -9.65
CA ALA A 88 -3.48 6.59 -11.00
C ALA A 88 -4.65 6.02 -11.85
N LEU A 89 -5.83 6.63 -11.77
CA LEU A 89 -6.94 6.31 -12.66
C LEU A 89 -6.65 6.79 -14.08
N PHE A 90 -7.20 6.09 -15.07
CA PHE A 90 -7.14 6.50 -16.48
C PHE A 90 -8.15 7.65 -16.72
N ASP A 91 -7.67 8.85 -16.98
CA ASP A 91 -8.52 10.04 -17.17
C ASP A 91 -9.43 9.96 -18.39
N SER A 92 -9.10 9.13 -19.38
CA SER A 92 -9.86 8.89 -20.62
C SER A 92 -10.97 7.85 -20.47
N MET A 93 -11.11 7.21 -19.32
CA MET A 93 -12.08 6.15 -19.05
C MET A 93 -13.02 6.54 -17.92
N ASN A 94 -14.30 6.15 -18.00
CA ASN A 94 -15.23 6.26 -16.88
C ASN A 94 -14.83 5.31 -15.73
N ILE A 95 -15.52 5.39 -14.61
CA ILE A 95 -15.18 4.61 -13.41
C ILE A 95 -15.42 3.10 -13.62
N GLU A 96 -16.51 2.71 -14.32
CA GLU A 96 -16.78 1.32 -14.66
C GLU A 96 -15.63 0.71 -15.48
N ASP A 97 -15.18 1.41 -16.51
CA ASP A 97 -14.09 0.97 -17.39
C ASP A 97 -12.74 0.97 -16.65
N ASN A 98 -12.49 1.97 -15.79
CA ASN A 98 -11.31 1.98 -14.93
C ASN A 98 -11.25 0.77 -14.00
N VAL A 99 -12.34 0.47 -13.31
CA VAL A 99 -12.40 -0.65 -12.35
C VAL A 99 -12.33 -1.98 -13.10
N GLY A 100 -13.08 -2.14 -14.20
CA GLY A 100 -13.12 -3.36 -14.99
C GLY A 100 -11.91 -3.58 -15.90
N PHE A 101 -10.99 -2.61 -15.99
CA PHE A 101 -9.89 -2.63 -16.95
C PHE A 101 -9.07 -3.92 -16.93
N TYR A 102 -8.61 -4.34 -15.73
CA TYR A 102 -7.80 -5.56 -15.61
C TYR A 102 -8.53 -6.78 -16.17
N LEU A 103 -9.79 -6.99 -15.79
CA LEU A 103 -10.58 -8.14 -16.24
C LEU A 103 -10.85 -8.12 -17.75
N SER A 104 -10.94 -6.92 -18.35
CA SER A 104 -11.13 -6.77 -19.79
C SER A 104 -9.88 -7.07 -20.62
N GLN A 105 -8.69 -6.98 -20.01
CA GLN A 105 -7.38 -7.16 -20.67
C GLN A 105 -6.73 -8.51 -20.39
N HIS A 106 -7.27 -9.27 -19.43
CA HIS A 106 -6.69 -10.56 -19.02
C HIS A 106 -7.74 -11.67 -19.07
N ARG A 107 -7.27 -12.87 -19.36
CA ARG A 107 -8.08 -14.08 -19.30
C ARG A 107 -8.18 -14.55 -17.84
N ASP A 108 -9.24 -15.25 -17.52
CA ASP A 108 -9.39 -15.92 -16.23
C ASP A 108 -8.32 -17.03 -16.09
N ASP A 109 -7.55 -16.98 -15.01
CA ASP A 109 -6.42 -17.90 -14.79
C ASP A 109 -6.84 -19.36 -14.63
N LYS A 110 -8.09 -19.63 -14.22
CA LYS A 110 -8.58 -21.00 -14.00
C LYS A 110 -9.13 -21.63 -15.28
N THR A 111 -9.82 -20.82 -16.07
CA THR A 111 -10.53 -21.32 -17.27
C THR A 111 -9.79 -21.05 -18.57
N GLY A 112 -8.84 -20.08 -18.57
CA GLY A 112 -8.15 -19.59 -19.76
C GLY A 112 -9.04 -18.78 -20.71
N ASN A 113 -10.30 -18.53 -20.36
CA ASN A 113 -11.26 -17.81 -21.18
C ASN A 113 -11.28 -16.31 -20.86
N TRP A 114 -11.77 -15.49 -21.80
CA TRP A 114 -12.08 -14.11 -21.53
C TRP A 114 -13.27 -14.01 -20.57
N HIS A 115 -13.23 -13.06 -19.65
CA HIS A 115 -14.36 -12.78 -18.77
C HIS A 115 -15.56 -12.26 -19.58
N PRO A 116 -16.77 -12.84 -19.45
CA PRO A 116 -17.96 -12.31 -20.08
C PRO A 116 -18.27 -10.89 -19.60
N LYS A 117 -18.74 -10.01 -20.47
CA LYS A 117 -19.10 -8.62 -20.11
C LYS A 117 -20.04 -8.52 -18.92
N LYS A 118 -20.98 -9.46 -18.80
CA LYS A 118 -21.92 -9.53 -17.67
C LYS A 118 -21.18 -9.78 -16.35
N GLU A 119 -20.24 -10.72 -16.33
CA GLU A 119 -19.42 -11.02 -15.16
C GLU A 119 -18.54 -9.84 -14.76
N ILE A 120 -17.88 -9.18 -15.75
CA ILE A 120 -17.09 -7.98 -15.47
C ILE A 120 -17.95 -6.92 -14.78
N LYS A 121 -19.15 -6.67 -15.31
CA LYS A 121 -20.07 -5.68 -14.73
C LYS A 121 -20.47 -6.04 -13.30
N GLU A 122 -20.85 -7.29 -13.04
CA GLU A 122 -21.21 -7.76 -11.70
C GLU A 122 -20.06 -7.59 -10.70
N ARG A 123 -18.83 -7.92 -11.11
CA ARG A 123 -17.62 -7.75 -10.29
C ARG A 123 -17.29 -6.27 -10.05
N VAL A 124 -17.48 -5.41 -11.04
CA VAL A 124 -17.31 -3.96 -10.93
C VAL A 124 -18.32 -3.36 -9.97
N ASP A 125 -19.59 -3.71 -10.11
CA ASP A 125 -20.66 -3.22 -9.23
C ASP A 125 -20.37 -3.64 -7.78
N TYR A 126 -20.01 -4.89 -7.54
CA TYR A 126 -19.60 -5.39 -6.22
C TYR A 126 -18.38 -4.62 -5.67
N ALA A 127 -17.34 -4.42 -6.48
CA ALA A 127 -16.15 -3.71 -6.02
C ALA A 127 -16.44 -2.23 -5.67
N LEU A 128 -17.33 -1.58 -6.43
CA LEU A 128 -17.77 -0.21 -6.15
C LEU A 128 -18.64 -0.13 -4.89
N GLU A 129 -19.54 -1.09 -4.68
CA GLU A 129 -20.34 -1.22 -3.46
C GLU A 129 -19.42 -1.39 -2.22
N LEU A 130 -18.42 -2.26 -2.33
CA LEU A 130 -17.48 -2.52 -1.23
C LEU A 130 -16.76 -1.26 -0.75
N VAL A 131 -16.46 -0.33 -1.67
CA VAL A 131 -15.79 0.94 -1.36
C VAL A 131 -16.76 2.12 -1.19
N GLY A 132 -18.08 1.88 -1.16
CA GLY A 132 -19.13 2.91 -0.97
C GLY A 132 -19.14 3.93 -2.13
N LEU A 133 -19.09 3.43 -3.36
CA LEU A 133 -19.14 4.24 -4.59
C LEU A 133 -20.23 3.75 -5.56
N GLU A 134 -21.38 3.36 -5.05
CA GLU A 134 -22.52 3.00 -5.90
C GLU A 134 -23.00 4.21 -6.72
N GLY A 135 -23.41 3.96 -7.96
CA GLY A 135 -24.00 4.97 -8.84
C GLY A 135 -22.99 5.89 -9.54
N VAL A 136 -21.67 5.65 -9.38
CA VAL A 136 -20.64 6.49 -10.08
C VAL A 136 -20.06 5.84 -11.33
N GLN A 137 -20.58 4.69 -11.76
CA GLN A 137 -20.03 3.89 -12.86
C GLN A 137 -19.74 4.69 -14.13
N LYS A 138 -20.64 5.61 -14.49
CA LYS A 138 -20.56 6.43 -15.72
C LYS A 138 -19.81 7.74 -15.54
N LYS A 139 -19.39 8.10 -14.32
CA LYS A 139 -18.63 9.32 -14.08
C LYS A 139 -17.20 9.18 -14.58
N MET A 140 -16.61 10.32 -14.95
CA MET A 140 -15.19 10.42 -15.27
C MET A 140 -14.38 10.67 -13.97
N PRO A 141 -13.09 10.32 -13.92
CA PRO A 141 -12.23 10.62 -12.76
C PRO A 141 -12.21 12.12 -12.39
N SER A 142 -12.33 13.02 -13.37
CA SER A 142 -12.38 14.46 -13.14
C SER A 142 -13.59 14.93 -12.33
N GLU A 143 -14.67 14.14 -12.30
CA GLU A 143 -15.90 14.43 -11.55
C GLU A 143 -15.86 13.93 -10.10
N LEU A 144 -14.79 13.26 -9.70
CA LEU A 144 -14.65 12.67 -8.37
C LEU A 144 -13.78 13.54 -7.45
N SER A 145 -14.14 13.61 -6.16
CA SER A 145 -13.26 14.14 -5.11
C SER A 145 -12.00 13.28 -4.95
N GLY A 146 -10.97 13.81 -4.27
CA GLY A 146 -9.73 13.07 -4.01
C GLY A 146 -9.95 11.74 -3.29
N GLY A 147 -10.81 11.73 -2.27
CA GLY A 147 -11.18 10.51 -1.54
C GLY A 147 -11.95 9.52 -2.41
N MET A 148 -12.89 10.00 -3.26
CA MET A 148 -13.59 9.15 -4.21
C MET A 148 -12.64 8.53 -5.24
N LYS A 149 -11.65 9.29 -5.75
CA LYS A 149 -10.62 8.76 -6.65
C LYS A 149 -9.81 7.62 -6.00
N LYS A 150 -9.41 7.77 -4.75
CA LYS A 150 -8.69 6.72 -4.01
C LYS A 150 -9.57 5.49 -3.80
N ARG A 151 -10.85 5.66 -3.45
CA ARG A 151 -11.79 4.54 -3.32
C ARG A 151 -12.02 3.83 -4.67
N ALA A 152 -12.17 4.56 -5.76
CA ALA A 152 -12.29 3.97 -7.10
C ALA A 152 -11.01 3.21 -7.52
N ALA A 153 -9.83 3.76 -7.21
CA ALA A 153 -8.55 3.07 -7.44
C ALA A 153 -8.42 1.80 -6.58
N LEU A 154 -8.93 1.80 -5.36
CA LEU A 154 -9.00 0.60 -4.53
C LEU A 154 -9.97 -0.43 -5.12
N ALA A 155 -11.17 -0.02 -5.58
CA ALA A 155 -12.12 -0.90 -6.28
C ALA A 155 -11.46 -1.58 -7.50
N ARG A 156 -10.66 -0.82 -8.29
CA ARG A 156 -9.90 -1.35 -9.43
C ARG A 156 -8.90 -2.45 -9.02
N LEU A 157 -8.36 -2.41 -7.81
CA LEU A 157 -7.49 -3.46 -7.29
C LEU A 157 -8.27 -4.67 -6.77
N ILE A 158 -9.39 -4.44 -6.11
CA ILE A 158 -10.18 -5.49 -5.47
C ILE A 158 -10.90 -6.37 -6.51
N VAL A 159 -11.28 -5.79 -7.66
CA VAL A 159 -12.12 -6.44 -8.67
C VAL A 159 -11.56 -7.77 -9.20
N TYR A 160 -10.25 -7.92 -9.27
CA TYR A 160 -9.58 -9.15 -9.72
C TYR A 160 -9.01 -10.00 -8.58
N ARG A 161 -9.24 -9.60 -7.32
CA ARG A 161 -8.89 -10.34 -6.08
C ARG A 161 -7.42 -10.78 -6.04
N PRO A 162 -6.48 -9.83 -6.04
CA PRO A 162 -5.05 -10.14 -6.02
C PRO A 162 -4.64 -10.80 -4.70
N SER A 163 -3.60 -11.65 -4.75
CA SER A 163 -3.02 -12.28 -3.57
C SER A 163 -2.16 -11.31 -2.73
N TYR A 164 -1.69 -10.23 -3.36
CA TYR A 164 -0.83 -9.22 -2.75
C TYR A 164 -1.37 -7.82 -3.02
N LEU A 165 -1.46 -7.00 -1.98
CA LEU A 165 -1.87 -5.59 -2.08
C LEU A 165 -0.79 -4.67 -1.49
N LEU A 166 -0.33 -3.73 -2.32
CA LEU A 166 0.67 -2.74 -1.95
C LEU A 166 0.01 -1.37 -1.93
N TYR A 167 0.14 -0.65 -0.82
CA TYR A 167 -0.46 0.67 -0.63
C TYR A 167 0.64 1.71 -0.41
N ASP A 168 0.78 2.64 -1.35
CA ASP A 168 1.75 3.73 -1.28
C ASP A 168 1.08 5.01 -0.77
N GLU A 169 1.28 5.33 0.51
CA GLU A 169 0.73 6.52 1.17
C GLU A 169 -0.80 6.68 0.93
N PRO A 170 -1.64 5.68 1.27
CA PRO A 170 -3.05 5.62 0.87
C PRO A 170 -3.89 6.79 1.38
N THR A 171 -3.55 7.37 2.54
CA THR A 171 -4.30 8.45 3.20
C THR A 171 -3.73 9.84 2.95
N THR A 172 -2.55 9.95 2.34
CA THR A 172 -1.88 11.24 2.10
C THR A 172 -2.72 12.17 1.22
N GLY A 173 -2.85 13.42 1.66
CA GLY A 173 -3.61 14.47 0.97
C GLY A 173 -5.12 14.41 1.17
N LEU A 174 -5.59 13.59 2.11
CA LEU A 174 -7.01 13.53 2.51
C LEU A 174 -7.22 14.23 3.85
N ASP A 175 -8.45 14.70 4.07
CA ASP A 175 -8.86 15.14 5.40
C ASP A 175 -8.96 13.93 6.37
N PRO A 176 -8.92 14.17 7.71
CA PRO A 176 -8.89 13.08 8.69
C PRO A 176 -10.06 12.10 8.61
N ILE A 177 -11.26 12.58 8.27
CA ILE A 177 -12.45 11.72 8.17
C ILE A 177 -12.33 10.80 6.96
N THR A 178 -11.98 11.36 5.82
CA THR A 178 -11.77 10.60 4.58
C THR A 178 -10.59 9.63 4.72
N ALA A 179 -9.50 10.02 5.40
CA ALA A 179 -8.38 9.15 5.68
C ALA A 179 -8.80 7.92 6.52
N MET A 180 -9.62 8.13 7.55
CA MET A 180 -10.15 7.02 8.36
C MET A 180 -11.03 6.08 7.53
N GLN A 181 -11.88 6.60 6.64
CA GLN A 181 -12.67 5.77 5.72
C GLN A 181 -11.80 4.90 4.80
N ILE A 182 -10.65 5.42 4.32
CA ILE A 182 -9.71 4.61 3.54
C ILE A 182 -9.08 3.51 4.41
N ASN A 183 -8.72 3.81 5.66
CA ASN A 183 -8.19 2.82 6.60
C ASN A 183 -9.21 1.70 6.88
N GLU A 184 -10.48 2.05 7.11
CA GLU A 184 -11.58 1.08 7.27
C GLU A 184 -11.73 0.18 6.04
N LEU A 185 -11.60 0.75 4.82
CA LEU A 185 -11.65 -0.03 3.58
C LEU A 185 -10.47 -0.97 3.43
N ILE A 186 -9.26 -0.58 3.86
CA ILE A 186 -8.09 -1.47 3.88
C ILE A 186 -8.35 -2.66 4.81
N VAL A 187 -8.85 -2.40 6.03
CA VAL A 187 -9.20 -3.45 7.00
C VAL A 187 -10.31 -4.37 6.46
N LYS A 188 -11.38 -3.79 5.89
CA LYS A 188 -12.48 -4.56 5.29
C LYS A 188 -11.97 -5.44 4.14
N THR A 189 -11.11 -4.91 3.27
CA THR A 189 -10.50 -5.67 2.17
C THR A 189 -9.65 -6.83 2.72
N GLN A 190 -8.89 -6.60 3.81
CA GLN A 190 -8.12 -7.64 4.48
C GLN A 190 -9.00 -8.76 5.03
N GLN A 191 -10.11 -8.42 5.66
CA GLN A 191 -11.05 -9.39 6.23
C GLN A 191 -11.74 -10.24 5.14
N GLU A 192 -12.14 -9.63 4.04
CA GLU A 192 -12.90 -10.29 2.98
C GLU A 192 -12.03 -11.11 2.02
N LEU A 193 -10.89 -10.56 1.59
CA LEU A 193 -10.04 -11.17 0.56
C LEU A 193 -8.82 -11.89 1.14
N LYS A 194 -8.41 -11.55 2.37
CA LYS A 194 -7.23 -12.06 3.07
C LYS A 194 -5.94 -12.00 2.24
N PRO A 195 -5.67 -10.89 1.52
CA PRO A 195 -4.44 -10.73 0.78
C PRO A 195 -3.25 -10.58 1.74
N THR A 196 -2.05 -10.75 1.22
CA THR A 196 -0.85 -10.27 1.91
C THR A 196 -0.69 -8.79 1.57
N SER A 197 -0.78 -7.91 2.58
CA SER A 197 -0.82 -6.46 2.38
C SER A 197 0.44 -5.76 2.92
N ILE A 198 0.98 -4.82 2.14
CA ILE A 198 2.07 -3.94 2.53
C ILE A 198 1.59 -2.50 2.42
N VAL A 199 1.54 -1.80 3.53
CA VAL A 199 1.18 -0.37 3.56
C VAL A 199 2.43 0.42 3.89
N VAL A 200 2.80 1.39 3.08
CA VAL A 200 3.84 2.35 3.44
C VAL A 200 3.19 3.68 3.76
N THR A 201 3.54 4.26 4.90
CA THR A 201 2.99 5.56 5.34
C THR A 201 3.95 6.26 6.33
N HIS A 202 3.73 7.54 6.51
CA HIS A 202 4.33 8.33 7.60
C HIS A 202 3.30 8.67 8.70
N ASP A 203 2.03 8.29 8.51
CA ASP A 203 0.94 8.54 9.46
C ASP A 203 0.82 7.38 10.46
N ILE A 204 1.16 7.66 11.72
CA ILE A 204 1.13 6.66 12.79
C ILE A 204 -0.29 6.22 13.15
N ILE A 205 -1.29 7.10 13.03
CA ILE A 205 -2.69 6.77 13.37
C ILE A 205 -3.21 5.75 12.37
N SER A 206 -3.03 6.00 11.06
CA SER A 206 -3.36 5.04 10.00
C SER A 206 -2.60 3.73 10.19
N ALA A 207 -1.31 3.80 10.51
CA ALA A 207 -0.48 2.63 10.70
C ALA A 207 -0.99 1.71 11.83
N LEU A 208 -1.30 2.28 12.99
CA LEU A 208 -1.84 1.54 14.14
C LEU A 208 -3.23 0.95 13.86
N PHE A 209 -4.02 1.63 13.03
CA PHE A 209 -5.37 1.18 12.73
C PHE A 209 -5.41 -0.05 11.80
N VAL A 210 -4.48 -0.15 10.85
CA VAL A 210 -4.54 -1.18 9.80
C VAL A 210 -3.53 -2.32 9.99
N ALA A 211 -2.52 -2.19 10.86
CA ALA A 211 -1.40 -3.10 10.93
C ALA A 211 -1.65 -4.34 11.80
N ASP A 212 -1.31 -5.52 11.30
CA ASP A 212 -0.99 -6.69 12.13
C ASP A 212 0.44 -6.59 12.69
N ARG A 213 1.39 -6.05 11.90
CA ARG A 213 2.76 -5.74 12.32
C ARG A 213 3.20 -4.38 11.79
N LEU A 214 3.99 -3.68 12.59
CA LEU A 214 4.64 -2.43 12.23
C LEU A 214 6.13 -2.66 11.99
N ALA A 215 6.67 -2.02 10.95
CA ALA A 215 8.09 -1.98 10.65
C ALA A 215 8.55 -0.51 10.63
N LEU A 216 9.68 -0.18 11.28
CA LEU A 216 10.28 1.15 11.20
C LEU A 216 11.35 1.16 10.10
N HIS A 217 11.10 1.92 9.03
CA HIS A 217 12.11 2.22 8.01
C HIS A 217 12.92 3.46 8.44
N LYS A 218 14.20 3.26 8.73
CA LYS A 218 15.13 4.27 9.21
C LYS A 218 16.47 4.10 8.49
N ASP A 219 17.02 5.20 7.97
CA ASP A 219 18.34 5.26 7.34
C ASP A 219 18.60 4.20 6.24
N GLY A 220 17.57 3.91 5.42
CA GLY A 220 17.64 2.94 4.33
C GLY A 220 17.49 1.47 4.76
N LYS A 221 17.14 1.21 6.02
CA LYS A 221 16.99 -0.14 6.61
C LYS A 221 15.67 -0.29 7.35
N ILE A 222 15.26 -1.52 7.59
CA ILE A 222 14.23 -1.81 8.59
C ILE A 222 14.93 -1.98 9.94
N ALA A 223 14.66 -1.05 10.87
CA ALA A 223 15.28 -1.03 12.19
C ALA A 223 14.58 -2.00 13.16
N TYR A 224 13.25 -2.04 13.11
CA TYR A 224 12.42 -2.84 14.01
C TYR A 224 11.20 -3.37 13.27
N VAL A 225 10.71 -4.54 13.69
CA VAL A 225 9.44 -5.14 13.23
C VAL A 225 8.79 -5.82 14.40
N ASP A 226 7.57 -5.42 14.77
CA ASP A 226 6.80 -6.07 15.84
C ASP A 226 5.30 -5.82 15.68
N THR A 227 4.48 -6.43 16.53
CA THR A 227 3.06 -6.09 16.70
C THR A 227 2.91 -4.63 17.16
N PRO A 228 1.78 -3.94 16.90
CA PRO A 228 1.58 -2.56 17.32
C PRO A 228 1.88 -2.31 18.80
N ASP A 229 1.40 -3.18 19.70
CA ASP A 229 1.59 -3.04 21.14
C ASP A 229 3.05 -3.17 21.58
N ASN A 230 3.81 -4.08 21.00
CA ASN A 230 5.23 -4.26 21.31
C ASN A 230 6.07 -3.18 20.64
N PHE A 231 5.74 -2.81 19.39
CA PHE A 231 6.43 -1.75 18.65
C PHE A 231 6.45 -0.43 19.43
N LEU A 232 5.31 -0.05 20.03
CA LEU A 232 5.21 1.17 20.83
C LEU A 232 6.02 1.13 22.15
N LYS A 233 6.49 -0.04 22.60
CA LYS A 233 7.34 -0.20 23.80
C LYS A 233 8.84 -0.10 23.49
N ILE A 234 9.23 -0.14 22.22
CA ILE A 234 10.64 -0.09 21.82
C ILE A 234 11.27 1.24 22.25
N GLU A 235 12.43 1.16 22.85
CA GLU A 235 13.23 2.34 23.25
C GLU A 235 14.04 2.86 22.06
N ASP A 236 13.39 3.67 21.21
CA ASP A 236 14.02 4.40 20.09
C ASP A 236 13.45 5.83 20.06
N PRO A 237 14.27 6.86 19.85
CA PRO A 237 13.81 8.27 19.85
C PRO A 237 12.66 8.55 18.88
N VAL A 238 12.63 7.88 17.72
CA VAL A 238 11.54 8.04 16.73
C VAL A 238 10.25 7.43 17.27
N ILE A 239 10.32 6.22 17.84
CA ILE A 239 9.14 5.54 18.40
C ILE A 239 8.63 6.27 19.64
N GLU A 240 9.51 6.78 20.48
CA GLU A 240 9.13 7.61 21.63
C GLU A 240 8.40 8.88 21.18
N PHE A 241 8.89 9.57 20.15
CA PHE A 241 8.21 10.71 19.55
C PHE A 241 6.81 10.34 19.02
N LEU A 242 6.70 9.22 18.26
CA LEU A 242 5.42 8.74 17.76
C LEU A 242 4.44 8.42 18.91
N ARG A 243 4.90 7.77 19.98
CA ARG A 243 4.11 7.46 21.16
C ARG A 243 3.57 8.71 21.85
N LYS A 244 4.41 9.74 22.02
CA LYS A 244 3.99 11.04 22.57
C LYS A 244 2.94 11.72 21.71
N THR A 245 3.10 11.69 20.38
CA THR A 245 2.14 12.26 19.43
C THR A 245 0.75 11.64 19.52
N ILE A 246 0.66 10.34 19.85
CA ILE A 246 -0.61 9.64 20.01
C ILE A 246 -1.26 9.92 21.38
N SER A 247 -0.46 10.03 22.44
CA SER A 247 -0.93 10.09 23.83
C SER A 247 -1.17 11.51 24.35
N GLU A 248 -0.60 12.54 23.72
CA GLU A 248 -0.70 13.91 24.20
C GLU A 248 -1.72 14.74 23.40
N ASP A 249 -2.56 15.51 24.12
CA ASP A 249 -3.34 16.58 23.50
C ASP A 249 -2.36 17.55 22.79
N PRO A 250 -2.54 17.83 21.48
CA PRO A 250 -1.67 18.72 20.72
C PRO A 250 -1.44 20.09 21.36
N ARG A 251 -2.41 20.57 22.18
CA ARG A 251 -2.31 21.82 22.94
C ARG A 251 -1.28 21.74 24.05
N THR A 252 -1.18 20.59 24.72
CA THR A 252 -0.20 20.35 25.79
C THR A 252 1.22 20.21 25.22
N PHE A 253 1.34 19.57 24.04
CA PHE A 253 2.60 19.47 23.30
C PHE A 253 3.15 20.85 22.92
N ARG A 254 2.29 21.75 22.42
CA ARG A 254 2.67 23.13 22.07
C ARG A 254 3.19 23.91 23.28
N GLN A 255 2.55 23.81 24.44
CA GLN A 255 2.96 24.52 25.67
C GLN A 255 4.35 24.10 26.14
N ARG A 256 4.70 22.81 26.08
CA ARG A 256 6.00 22.30 26.55
C ARG A 256 7.17 22.64 25.62
N HIS A 257 6.95 22.76 24.32
CA HIS A 257 8.03 22.89 23.33
C HIS A 257 8.18 24.29 22.77
N TYR A 258 7.18 25.16 22.87
CA TYR A 258 7.20 26.49 22.25
C TYR A 258 6.92 27.67 23.19
N VAL A 259 6.61 27.43 24.46
CA VAL A 259 6.33 28.52 25.46
C VAL A 259 7.47 28.68 26.47
N GLY A 260 8.60 28.05 26.25
CA GLY A 260 9.78 28.09 27.17
C GLY A 260 10.98 28.90 26.69
N THR A 261 10.82 29.77 25.70
CA THR A 261 11.90 30.71 25.27
C THR A 261 11.38 32.15 25.30
N ASN A 262 11.33 32.73 26.51
CA ASN A 262 11.40 34.16 26.74
C ASN A 262 12.55 34.42 27.73
#